data_bac1fd921daff93281f667d1087a4ed3
#
_entry.id   bac1fd921daff93281f667d1087a4ed3
#
_cell.length_a   1.000
_cell.length_b   1.000
_cell.length_c   1.000
_cell.angle_alpha   90.00
_cell.angle_beta   90.00
_cell.angle_gamma   90.00
#
_symmetry.space_group_name_H-M   'P 1'
#
loop_
_entity.id
_entity.type
_entity.pdbx_description
1 polymer ?
#
loop_
_entity_poly.entity_id
_entity_poly.type
_entity_poly.pdbx_seq_one_letter_code
_entity_poly.pdbx_strand_id
1 'polypeptide(L)'
;PLLIVSVFDENGINTVGNGIGHDIELVIDNDYANSIILNNYYVADLDTYKSGRIKFELSDIDPGEHNIKIKVWDNYNNSSQSEINFIVVEDNELELSHVLNFPNPFTTNTAFYFEHNQNCNFLDVSILIYSVSGKVVKRINKRILNEGFRSEGISWDGKDDFNEVLARGVYIYNISVTNEQGMRADKTQTMFLLK
;
A
#
# COMPACT_ATOMS: atom_id res chain seq x y z
N PRO A 1 -0.94 8.84 -4.46
CA PRO A 1 -0.94 7.72 -5.44
C PRO A 1 0.37 7.66 -6.22
N LEU A 2 0.76 6.46 -6.70
CA LEU A 2 1.96 6.28 -7.51
C LEU A 2 1.60 6.28 -8.99
N LEU A 3 2.15 7.22 -9.73
CA LEU A 3 2.06 7.28 -11.19
C LEU A 3 3.23 6.49 -11.79
N ILE A 4 2.90 5.53 -12.66
CA ILE A 4 3.88 4.77 -13.43
C ILE A 4 3.60 4.98 -14.91
N VAL A 5 4.59 5.48 -15.65
CA VAL A 5 4.51 5.70 -17.08
C VAL A 5 5.59 4.88 -17.78
N SER A 6 5.20 4.07 -18.74
CA SER A 6 6.13 3.38 -19.64
C SER A 6 6.24 4.16 -20.94
N VAL A 7 7.46 4.45 -21.35
CA VAL A 7 7.76 5.24 -22.55
C VAL A 7 8.62 4.43 -23.50
N PHE A 8 8.29 4.50 -24.79
CA PHE A 8 9.06 3.86 -25.86
C PHE A 8 9.12 4.76 -27.09
N ASP A 9 10.32 4.89 -27.68
CA ASP A 9 10.54 5.54 -28.96
C ASP A 9 11.76 4.94 -29.68
N GLU A 10 11.68 4.73 -31.01
CA GLU A 10 12.76 4.12 -31.77
C GLU A 10 14.03 5.00 -31.86
N ASN A 11 13.88 6.31 -31.71
CA ASN A 11 14.96 7.29 -31.77
C ASN A 11 15.51 7.62 -30.36
N GLY A 12 14.89 7.06 -29.33
CA GLY A 12 15.24 7.28 -27.91
C GLY A 12 14.53 8.46 -27.28
N ILE A 13 14.41 8.40 -25.98
CA ILE A 13 13.69 9.39 -25.19
C ILE A 13 14.62 10.57 -24.84
N ASN A 14 14.16 11.79 -25.06
CA ASN A 14 14.86 12.99 -24.62
C ASN A 14 14.65 13.19 -23.10
N THR A 15 15.69 12.87 -22.33
CA THR A 15 15.66 12.97 -20.87
C THR A 15 16.40 14.19 -20.34
N VAL A 16 17.09 14.93 -21.19
CA VAL A 16 18.00 16.02 -20.81
C VAL A 16 17.35 17.40 -21.01
N GLY A 17 16.15 17.46 -21.65
CA GLY A 17 15.48 18.72 -21.92
C GLY A 17 16.29 19.65 -22.83
N ASN A 18 16.99 19.10 -23.83
CA ASN A 18 17.78 19.87 -24.76
C ASN A 18 16.89 20.79 -25.62
N GLY A 19 16.73 22.02 -25.17
CA GLY A 19 15.88 23.03 -25.77
C GLY A 19 14.76 23.50 -24.85
N ILE A 20 14.29 24.71 -25.02
CA ILE A 20 13.20 25.28 -24.23
C ILE A 20 11.92 24.47 -24.55
N GLY A 21 11.32 23.87 -23.51
CA GLY A 21 10.04 23.17 -23.59
C GLY A 21 10.08 21.71 -24.07
N HIS A 22 11.27 21.08 -24.09
CA HIS A 22 11.43 19.67 -24.47
C HIS A 22 11.60 18.74 -23.25
N ASP A 23 11.10 19.15 -22.11
CA ASP A 23 11.10 18.33 -20.90
C ASP A 23 9.99 17.27 -20.92
N ILE A 24 10.16 16.24 -20.11
CA ILE A 24 9.08 15.32 -19.74
C ILE A 24 8.18 16.08 -18.77
N GLU A 25 7.01 16.47 -19.24
CA GLU A 25 6.11 17.36 -18.51
C GLU A 25 4.84 16.62 -18.06
N LEU A 26 4.50 16.79 -16.79
CA LEU A 26 3.26 16.35 -16.20
C LEU A 26 2.38 17.56 -15.89
N VAL A 27 1.14 17.53 -16.34
CA VAL A 27 0.12 18.53 -16.05
C VAL A 27 -1.06 17.85 -15.38
N ILE A 28 -1.49 18.35 -14.24
CA ILE A 28 -2.66 17.89 -13.51
C ILE A 28 -3.78 18.89 -13.72
N ASP A 29 -5.00 18.42 -14.01
CA ASP A 29 -6.22 19.22 -14.16
C ASP A 29 -6.11 20.40 -15.13
N ASN A 30 -5.30 20.25 -16.15
CA ASN A 30 -5.00 21.32 -17.14
C ASN A 30 -4.31 22.55 -16.53
N ASP A 31 -3.72 22.44 -15.34
CA ASP A 31 -2.95 23.53 -14.72
C ASP A 31 -1.52 23.56 -15.29
N TYR A 32 -1.37 24.18 -16.47
CA TYR A 32 -0.09 24.36 -17.15
C TYR A 32 0.85 25.32 -16.42
N ALA A 33 0.34 26.15 -15.52
CA ALA A 33 1.17 27.09 -14.75
C ALA A 33 1.99 26.37 -13.66
N ASN A 34 1.48 25.26 -13.18
CA ASN A 34 2.11 24.42 -12.16
C ASN A 34 2.52 23.04 -12.72
N SER A 35 2.94 22.99 -13.98
CA SER A 35 3.43 21.75 -14.57
C SER A 35 4.68 21.24 -13.85
N ILE A 36 4.81 19.91 -13.79
CA ILE A 36 5.88 19.22 -13.06
C ILE A 36 6.83 18.58 -14.08
N ILE A 37 8.13 18.85 -13.93
CA ILE A 37 9.17 18.28 -14.79
C ILE A 37 9.60 16.92 -14.23
N LEU A 38 9.48 15.86 -15.04
CA LEU A 38 9.72 14.49 -14.66
C LEU A 38 11.02 13.88 -15.18
N ASN A 39 11.92 14.67 -15.79
CA ASN A 39 13.19 14.17 -16.35
C ASN A 39 14.00 13.36 -15.32
N ASN A 40 14.09 13.84 -14.08
CA ASN A 40 14.83 13.19 -12.99
C ASN A 40 14.17 11.90 -12.47
N TYR A 41 12.93 11.63 -12.83
CA TYR A 41 12.18 10.43 -12.43
C TYR A 41 12.15 9.35 -13.51
N TYR A 42 12.78 9.64 -14.68
CA TYR A 42 12.92 8.68 -15.74
C TYR A 42 14.08 7.74 -15.48
N VAL A 43 13.82 6.44 -15.64
CA VAL A 43 14.83 5.38 -15.56
C VAL A 43 14.74 4.57 -16.85
N ALA A 44 15.83 4.54 -17.63
CA ALA A 44 15.89 3.72 -18.83
C ALA A 44 15.83 2.22 -18.48
N ASP A 45 15.25 1.42 -19.36
CA ASP A 45 15.31 -0.03 -19.26
C ASP A 45 16.74 -0.52 -19.52
N LEU A 46 17.05 -1.73 -19.06
CA LEU A 46 18.39 -2.29 -19.18
C LEU A 46 18.82 -2.41 -20.66
N ASP A 47 20.06 -1.98 -20.94
CA ASP A 47 20.71 -2.07 -22.25
C ASP A 47 19.96 -1.39 -23.41
N THR A 48 19.11 -0.41 -23.15
CA THR A 48 18.40 0.35 -24.20
C THR A 48 18.25 1.83 -23.83
N TYR A 49 18.30 2.69 -24.85
CA TYR A 49 17.95 4.11 -24.76
C TYR A 49 16.55 4.41 -25.32
N LYS A 50 15.89 3.38 -25.86
CA LYS A 50 14.61 3.51 -26.57
C LYS A 50 13.42 3.41 -25.65
N SER A 51 13.58 2.82 -24.46
CA SER A 51 12.49 2.66 -23.52
C SER A 51 12.93 2.91 -22.09
N GLY A 52 11.96 3.20 -21.24
CA GLY A 52 12.16 3.40 -19.82
C GLY A 52 10.86 3.68 -19.12
N ARG A 53 10.97 3.94 -17.83
CA ARG A 53 9.83 4.16 -16.93
C ARG A 53 10.02 5.40 -16.10
N ILE A 54 8.93 6.11 -15.90
CA ILE A 54 8.82 7.21 -14.96
C ILE A 54 8.01 6.67 -13.77
N LYS A 55 8.53 6.89 -12.56
CA LYS A 55 7.81 6.63 -11.31
C LYS A 55 7.76 7.92 -10.52
N PHE A 56 6.56 8.44 -10.33
CA PHE A 56 6.34 9.69 -9.63
C PHE A 56 5.21 9.54 -8.61
N GLU A 57 5.47 9.94 -7.37
CA GLU A 57 4.47 9.93 -6.32
C GLU A 57 3.64 11.22 -6.39
N LEU A 58 2.33 11.05 -6.61
CA LEU A 58 1.37 12.14 -6.61
C LEU A 58 0.95 12.39 -5.16
N SER A 59 1.38 13.51 -4.60
CA SER A 59 0.97 14.00 -3.27
C SER A 59 0.02 15.18 -3.41
N ASP A 60 -0.74 15.43 -2.35
CA ASP A 60 -1.55 16.64 -2.17
C ASP A 60 -2.58 16.89 -3.29
N ILE A 61 -3.22 15.81 -3.77
CA ILE A 61 -4.34 15.89 -4.72
C ILE A 61 -5.63 15.82 -3.91
N ASP A 62 -6.49 16.80 -4.08
CA ASP A 62 -7.79 16.88 -3.42
C ASP A 62 -8.70 15.70 -3.83
N PRO A 63 -9.67 15.28 -2.99
CA PRO A 63 -10.68 14.31 -3.40
C PRO A 63 -11.54 14.82 -4.56
N GLY A 64 -11.78 13.96 -5.55
CA GLY A 64 -12.56 14.32 -6.73
C GLY A 64 -12.07 13.66 -8.02
N GLU A 65 -12.64 14.09 -9.13
CA GLU A 65 -12.21 13.69 -10.48
C GLU A 65 -11.02 14.54 -10.91
N HIS A 66 -9.97 13.87 -11.37
CA HIS A 66 -8.73 14.50 -11.82
C HIS A 66 -8.31 13.98 -13.19
N ASN A 67 -7.58 14.83 -13.90
CA ASN A 67 -7.00 14.53 -15.20
C ASN A 67 -5.49 14.70 -15.13
N ILE A 68 -4.75 13.75 -15.65
CA ILE A 68 -3.30 13.83 -15.82
C ILE A 68 -2.96 13.78 -17.30
N LYS A 69 -2.14 14.73 -17.74
CA LYS A 69 -1.52 14.75 -19.05
C LYS A 69 -0.02 14.65 -18.90
N ILE A 70 0.58 13.73 -19.66
CA ILE A 70 2.03 13.60 -19.77
C ILE A 70 2.44 13.85 -21.21
N LYS A 71 3.44 14.71 -21.37
CA LYS A 71 4.11 14.97 -22.66
C LYS A 71 5.56 14.54 -22.57
N VAL A 72 6.00 13.80 -23.57
CA VAL A 72 7.39 13.34 -23.71
C VAL A 72 7.92 13.70 -25.09
N TRP A 73 9.23 13.80 -25.23
CA TRP A 73 9.91 14.11 -26.48
C TRP A 73 10.93 13.03 -26.85
N ASP A 74 11.10 12.78 -28.12
CA ASP A 74 12.23 11.99 -28.66
C ASP A 74 13.48 12.86 -28.88
N ASN A 75 14.58 12.24 -29.30
CA ASN A 75 15.82 12.94 -29.59
C ASN A 75 15.77 13.70 -30.93
N TYR A 76 14.72 13.55 -31.74
CA TYR A 76 14.49 14.27 -32.99
C TYR A 76 13.47 15.40 -32.86
N ASN A 77 13.10 15.77 -31.65
CA ASN A 77 12.13 16.82 -31.31
C ASN A 77 10.68 16.52 -31.75
N ASN A 78 10.31 15.24 -31.88
CA ASN A 78 8.90 14.87 -31.95
C ASN A 78 8.37 14.65 -30.54
N SER A 79 7.10 15.02 -30.31
CA SER A 79 6.47 14.82 -29.01
C SER A 79 5.28 13.87 -29.09
N SER A 80 5.09 13.14 -28.04
CA SER A 80 3.89 12.34 -27.79
C SER A 80 3.25 12.76 -26.46
N GLN A 81 1.92 12.70 -26.41
CA GLN A 81 1.15 13.03 -25.22
C GLN A 81 0.18 11.91 -24.90
N SER A 82 0.05 11.59 -23.64
CA SER A 82 -0.96 10.67 -23.10
C SER A 82 -1.76 11.35 -21.99
N GLU A 83 -3.01 10.94 -21.86
CA GLU A 83 -3.95 11.50 -20.89
C GLU A 83 -4.68 10.37 -20.16
N ILE A 84 -4.87 10.53 -18.86
CA ILE A 84 -5.63 9.61 -18.01
C ILE A 84 -6.52 10.39 -17.05
N ASN A 85 -7.77 9.93 -16.91
CA ASN A 85 -8.68 10.39 -15.87
C ASN A 85 -8.69 9.40 -14.71
N PHE A 86 -8.71 9.90 -13.49
CA PHE A 86 -8.80 9.11 -12.28
C PHE A 86 -9.62 9.83 -11.22
N ILE A 87 -10.05 9.11 -10.20
CA ILE A 87 -10.83 9.66 -9.09
C ILE A 87 -10.02 9.47 -7.82
N VAL A 88 -9.80 10.57 -7.09
CA VAL A 88 -9.31 10.53 -5.73
C VAL A 88 -10.51 10.45 -4.80
N VAL A 89 -10.63 9.36 -4.08
CA VAL A 89 -11.64 9.21 -3.03
C VAL A 89 -11.02 9.59 -1.68
N GLU A 90 -11.78 10.29 -0.88
CA GLU A 90 -11.40 10.55 0.51
C GLU A 90 -11.50 9.21 1.27
N ASP A 91 -10.37 8.61 1.54
CA ASP A 91 -10.32 7.35 2.31
C ASP A 91 -10.31 7.71 3.80
N ASN A 92 -11.47 8.21 4.27
CA ASN A 92 -11.66 8.64 5.65
C ASN A 92 -11.87 7.48 6.62
N GLU A 93 -11.91 6.24 6.13
CA GLU A 93 -12.10 5.06 6.96
C GLU A 93 -10.93 4.09 6.81
N LEU A 94 -10.41 3.64 7.94
CA LEU A 94 -9.49 2.50 7.96
C LEU A 94 -10.28 1.23 7.62
N GLU A 95 -9.85 0.50 6.61
CA GLU A 95 -10.40 -0.81 6.27
C GLU A 95 -9.37 -1.92 6.45
N LEU A 96 -9.83 -3.09 6.93
CA LEU A 96 -9.04 -4.31 7.01
C LEU A 96 -9.54 -5.33 5.98
N SER A 97 -8.62 -5.88 5.22
CA SER A 97 -8.87 -6.98 4.28
C SER A 97 -7.90 -8.14 4.53
N HIS A 98 -8.18 -9.30 3.94
CA HIS A 98 -7.34 -10.50 4.00
C HIS A 98 -6.82 -10.84 5.41
N VAL A 99 -7.68 -10.65 6.44
CA VAL A 99 -7.34 -11.00 7.83
C VAL A 99 -7.31 -12.52 7.98
N LEU A 100 -6.13 -13.05 8.33
CA LEU A 100 -5.92 -14.48 8.51
C LEU A 100 -4.84 -14.76 9.56
N ASN A 101 -4.84 -15.98 10.09
CA ASN A 101 -3.69 -16.51 10.81
C ASN A 101 -3.06 -17.68 10.03
N PHE A 102 -1.75 -17.77 10.04
CA PHE A 102 -1.03 -18.85 9.35
C PHE A 102 0.12 -19.39 10.21
N PRO A 103 0.27 -20.71 10.34
CA PRO A 103 -0.65 -21.76 9.87
C PRO A 103 -2.01 -21.75 10.58
N ASN A 104 -3.05 -22.20 9.90
CA ASN A 104 -4.37 -22.48 10.45
C ASN A 104 -4.96 -23.72 9.72
N PRO A 105 -5.15 -24.88 10.38
CA PRO A 105 -4.89 -25.16 11.80
C PRO A 105 -3.41 -25.11 12.22
N PHE A 106 -3.16 -24.93 13.51
CA PHE A 106 -1.81 -24.94 14.08
C PHE A 106 -1.70 -25.81 15.32
N THR A 107 -0.46 -26.17 15.72
CA THR A 107 -0.19 -27.03 16.89
C THR A 107 0.54 -26.32 18.01
N THR A 108 1.48 -25.46 17.70
CA THR A 108 2.35 -24.78 18.66
C THR A 108 2.31 -23.27 18.55
N ASN A 109 2.38 -22.75 17.33
CA ASN A 109 2.42 -21.32 17.08
C ASN A 109 1.72 -21.00 15.77
N THR A 110 1.22 -19.79 15.68
CA THR A 110 0.67 -19.18 14.47
C THR A 110 1.07 -17.70 14.41
N ALA A 111 0.92 -17.07 13.27
CA ALA A 111 1.09 -15.63 13.15
C ALA A 111 -0.13 -15.01 12.47
N PHE A 112 -0.54 -13.85 12.93
CA PHE A 112 -1.67 -13.09 12.39
C PHE A 112 -1.18 -12.12 11.33
N TYR A 113 -1.94 -12.01 10.25
CA TYR A 113 -1.70 -11.12 9.12
C TYR A 113 -2.99 -10.40 8.74
N PHE A 114 -2.85 -9.21 8.24
CA PHE A 114 -3.95 -8.44 7.65
C PHE A 114 -3.41 -7.50 6.58
N GLU A 115 -4.28 -7.05 5.70
CA GLU A 115 -4.05 -5.94 4.78
C GLU A 115 -4.92 -4.75 5.18
N HIS A 116 -4.48 -3.55 4.85
CA HIS A 116 -5.18 -2.30 5.17
C HIS A 116 -4.98 -1.27 4.04
N ASN A 117 -5.81 -0.24 4.02
CA ASN A 117 -5.80 0.81 3.00
C ASN A 117 -5.04 2.09 3.43
N GLN A 118 -4.38 2.11 4.58
CA GLN A 118 -3.79 3.32 5.14
C GLN A 118 -2.32 3.51 4.76
N ASN A 119 -1.97 4.74 4.39
CA ASN A 119 -0.60 5.19 4.25
C ASN A 119 -0.20 5.99 5.51
N CYS A 120 0.39 5.31 6.48
CA CYS A 120 0.81 5.87 7.77
C CYS A 120 2.16 5.26 8.17
N ASN A 121 2.87 5.85 9.13
CA ASN A 121 4.18 5.33 9.54
C ASN A 121 4.06 4.12 10.46
N PHE A 122 3.04 4.06 11.28
CA PHE A 122 2.80 2.94 12.19
C PHE A 122 1.31 2.71 12.45
N LEU A 123 1.02 1.49 12.90
CA LEU A 123 -0.31 1.03 13.29
C LEU A 123 -0.25 0.45 14.70
N ASP A 124 -1.21 0.80 15.53
CA ASP A 124 -1.46 0.16 16.83
C ASP A 124 -2.43 -1.00 16.62
N VAL A 125 -1.95 -2.22 16.89
CA VAL A 125 -2.70 -3.46 16.68
C VAL A 125 -3.05 -4.08 18.01
N SER A 126 -4.33 -4.41 18.21
CA SER A 126 -4.84 -5.17 19.36
C SER A 126 -5.51 -6.44 18.87
N ILE A 127 -5.04 -7.59 19.34
CA ILE A 127 -5.64 -8.89 19.02
C ILE A 127 -6.22 -9.48 20.30
N LEU A 128 -7.52 -9.74 20.29
CA LEU A 128 -8.23 -10.41 21.38
C LEU A 128 -8.60 -11.81 20.91
N ILE A 129 -8.19 -12.82 21.68
CA ILE A 129 -8.48 -14.22 21.39
C ILE A 129 -9.48 -14.73 22.42
N TYR A 130 -10.54 -15.36 21.92
CA TYR A 130 -11.67 -15.85 22.72
C TYR A 130 -11.82 -17.37 22.58
N SER A 131 -12.22 -18.00 23.68
CA SER A 131 -12.81 -19.33 23.62
C SER A 131 -14.20 -19.27 22.95
N VAL A 132 -14.73 -20.41 22.54
CA VAL A 132 -16.10 -20.50 21.98
C VAL A 132 -17.20 -20.06 22.97
N SER A 133 -16.90 -20.00 24.26
CA SER A 133 -17.83 -19.46 25.27
C SER A 133 -17.78 -17.92 25.40
N GLY A 134 -16.94 -17.25 24.60
CA GLY A 134 -16.77 -15.79 24.62
C GLY A 134 -15.80 -15.27 25.69
N LYS A 135 -15.13 -16.16 26.44
CA LYS A 135 -14.12 -15.75 27.41
C LYS A 135 -12.83 -15.35 26.67
N VAL A 136 -12.30 -14.15 26.98
CA VAL A 136 -10.97 -13.73 26.49
C VAL A 136 -9.91 -14.63 27.14
N VAL A 137 -9.09 -15.27 26.31
CA VAL A 137 -7.97 -16.13 26.75
C VAL A 137 -6.62 -15.48 26.54
N LYS A 138 -6.49 -14.61 25.54
CA LYS A 138 -5.24 -13.89 25.24
C LYS A 138 -5.49 -12.49 24.72
N ARG A 139 -4.61 -11.55 25.13
CA ARG A 139 -4.53 -10.19 24.61
C ARG A 139 -3.12 -9.94 24.07
N ILE A 140 -3.03 -9.49 22.84
CA ILE A 140 -1.77 -9.10 22.21
C ILE A 140 -1.93 -7.66 21.75
N ASN A 141 -1.08 -6.75 22.25
CA ASN A 141 -1.03 -5.37 21.79
C ASN A 141 0.37 -5.12 21.23
N LYS A 142 0.44 -4.62 20.01
CA LYS A 142 1.70 -4.37 19.33
C LYS A 142 1.58 -3.13 18.45
N ARG A 143 2.57 -2.24 18.52
CA ARG A 143 2.77 -1.20 17.51
C ARG A 143 3.67 -1.76 16.44
N ILE A 144 3.26 -1.68 15.19
CA ILE A 144 4.02 -2.14 14.03
C ILE A 144 4.35 -0.94 13.14
N LEU A 145 5.56 -0.99 12.54
CA LEU A 145 5.91 -0.08 11.45
C LEU A 145 5.12 -0.47 10.21
N ASN A 146 4.67 0.52 9.49
CA ASN A 146 3.92 0.31 8.27
C ASN A 146 4.85 0.37 7.04
N GLU A 147 5.17 -0.79 6.46
CA GLU A 147 5.97 -0.93 5.26
C GLU A 147 5.10 -1.34 4.06
N GLY A 148 4.06 -0.55 3.76
CA GLY A 148 3.10 -0.82 2.70
C GLY A 148 1.71 -1.16 3.22
N PHE A 149 0.92 -1.90 2.47
CA PHE A 149 -0.49 -2.18 2.77
C PHE A 149 -0.73 -3.56 3.41
N ARG A 150 0.32 -4.28 3.77
CA ARG A 150 0.26 -5.60 4.40
C ARG A 150 1.09 -5.63 5.67
N SER A 151 0.49 -6.10 6.76
CA SER A 151 1.16 -6.24 8.04
C SER A 151 2.28 -7.28 8.01
N GLU A 152 3.33 -7.08 8.81
CA GLU A 152 4.21 -8.16 9.23
C GLU A 152 3.43 -9.18 10.11
N GLY A 153 3.97 -10.41 10.20
CA GLY A 153 3.35 -11.45 11.02
C GLY A 153 3.44 -11.15 12.52
N ILE A 154 2.31 -11.13 13.20
CA ILE A 154 2.24 -11.00 14.67
C ILE A 154 2.14 -12.40 15.27
N SER A 155 3.24 -12.91 15.80
CA SER A 155 3.34 -14.28 16.28
C SER A 155 2.61 -14.49 17.61
N TRP A 156 2.03 -15.69 17.78
CA TRP A 156 1.44 -16.18 19.01
C TRP A 156 1.76 -17.67 19.23
N ASP A 157 2.09 -18.01 20.47
CA ASP A 157 2.59 -19.34 20.88
C ASP A 157 1.49 -20.29 21.37
N GLY A 158 0.21 -19.95 21.21
CA GLY A 158 -0.92 -20.78 21.65
C GLY A 158 -1.15 -20.81 23.15
N LYS A 159 -0.57 -19.87 23.91
CA LYS A 159 -0.74 -19.76 25.35
C LYS A 159 -1.65 -18.60 25.74
N ASP A 160 -2.28 -18.74 26.89
CA ASP A 160 -3.12 -17.69 27.48
C ASP A 160 -2.31 -16.53 28.10
N ASP A 161 -2.99 -15.58 28.74
CA ASP A 161 -2.35 -14.46 29.44
C ASP A 161 -1.54 -14.88 30.67
N PHE A 162 -1.78 -16.08 31.21
CA PHE A 162 -1.06 -16.67 32.35
C PHE A 162 0.08 -17.58 31.93
N ASN A 163 0.40 -17.64 30.59
CA ASN A 163 1.40 -18.50 30.00
C ASN A 163 1.08 -20.02 30.09
N GLU A 164 -0.20 -20.35 30.28
CA GLU A 164 -0.69 -21.73 30.23
C GLU A 164 -1.07 -22.11 28.80
N VAL A 165 -0.78 -23.38 28.44
CA VAL A 165 -1.08 -23.92 27.11
C VAL A 165 -2.59 -24.13 26.99
N LEU A 166 -3.18 -23.56 25.94
CA LEU A 166 -4.59 -23.72 25.65
C LEU A 166 -4.93 -25.15 25.17
N ALA A 167 -6.14 -25.61 25.49
CA ALA A 167 -6.64 -26.89 25.02
C ALA A 167 -6.89 -26.86 23.50
N ARG A 168 -6.83 -28.06 22.87
CA ARG A 168 -7.26 -28.19 21.47
C ARG A 168 -8.71 -27.73 21.31
N GLY A 169 -8.98 -27.06 20.21
CA GLY A 169 -10.33 -26.57 19.95
C GLY A 169 -10.39 -25.43 18.95
N VAL A 170 -11.55 -24.87 18.86
CA VAL A 170 -11.86 -23.69 18.05
C VAL A 170 -11.72 -22.45 18.93
N TYR A 171 -11.06 -21.45 18.41
CA TYR A 171 -10.93 -20.13 19.01
C TYR A 171 -11.36 -19.06 18.02
N ILE A 172 -11.88 -17.97 18.54
CA ILE A 172 -12.25 -16.80 17.75
C ILE A 172 -11.26 -15.70 18.08
N TYR A 173 -10.80 -14.97 17.11
CA TYR A 173 -9.98 -13.80 17.37
C TYR A 173 -10.53 -12.56 16.67
N ASN A 174 -10.38 -11.43 17.31
CA ASN A 174 -10.68 -10.11 16.76
C ASN A 174 -9.38 -9.34 16.65
N ILE A 175 -9.06 -8.86 15.47
CA ILE A 175 -7.97 -7.91 15.22
C ILE A 175 -8.58 -6.53 15.10
N SER A 176 -8.12 -5.61 15.93
CA SER A 176 -8.46 -4.20 15.88
C SER A 176 -7.20 -3.40 15.59
N VAL A 177 -7.25 -2.57 14.59
CA VAL A 177 -6.14 -1.73 14.14
C VAL A 177 -6.54 -0.28 14.27
N THR A 178 -5.63 0.55 14.78
CA THR A 178 -5.81 1.99 14.89
C THR A 178 -4.61 2.68 14.25
N ASN A 179 -4.84 3.66 13.38
CA ASN A 179 -3.77 4.45 12.78
C ASN A 179 -3.40 5.68 13.64
N GLU A 180 -2.42 6.47 13.18
CA GLU A 180 -1.93 7.68 13.85
C GLU A 180 -3.00 8.75 14.02
N GLN A 181 -4.00 8.81 13.14
CA GLN A 181 -5.10 9.75 13.18
C GLN A 181 -6.25 9.30 14.11
N GLY A 182 -6.12 8.11 14.71
CA GLY A 182 -7.14 7.55 15.60
C GLY A 182 -8.27 6.82 14.87
N MET A 183 -8.20 6.65 13.55
CA MET A 183 -9.15 5.83 12.80
C MET A 183 -8.94 4.36 13.16
N ARG A 184 -10.05 3.64 13.30
CA ARG A 184 -10.04 2.25 13.77
C ARG A 184 -10.90 1.36 12.89
N ALA A 185 -10.36 0.17 12.60
CA ALA A 185 -11.12 -0.92 12.01
C ALA A 185 -10.90 -2.21 12.79
N ASP A 186 -11.86 -3.12 12.71
CA ASP A 186 -11.74 -4.43 13.31
C ASP A 186 -12.31 -5.54 12.42
N LYS A 187 -11.76 -6.73 12.57
CA LYS A 187 -12.23 -7.95 11.89
C LYS A 187 -12.12 -9.13 12.83
N THR A 188 -13.13 -9.98 12.75
CA THR A 188 -13.20 -11.22 13.55
C THR A 188 -13.05 -12.43 12.64
N GLN A 189 -12.25 -13.41 13.07
CA GLN A 189 -11.99 -14.65 12.35
C GLN A 189 -11.91 -15.84 13.31
N THR A 190 -11.88 -17.03 12.75
CA THR A 190 -11.82 -18.29 13.49
C THR A 190 -10.51 -19.01 13.23
N MET A 191 -9.95 -19.65 14.26
CA MET A 191 -8.74 -20.47 14.15
C MET A 191 -8.90 -21.81 14.89
N PHE A 192 -8.07 -22.77 14.50
CA PHE A 192 -8.10 -24.13 15.01
C PHE A 192 -6.78 -24.53 15.63
N LEU A 193 -6.78 -24.85 16.92
CA LEU A 193 -5.65 -25.39 17.66
C LEU A 193 -5.78 -26.92 17.74
N LEU A 194 -4.77 -27.66 17.25
CA LEU A 194 -4.80 -29.13 17.08
C LEU A 194 -3.98 -29.90 18.12
N LYS A 195 -3.65 -29.34 19.22
CA LYS A 195 -2.78 -30.01 20.19
C LYS A 195 -3.50 -31.00 21.07
#